data_50043d23324362fac1ec3e6727812469
#
_entry.id   50043d23324362fac1ec3e6727812469
#
_cell.length_a   1.000
_cell.length_b   1.000
_cell.length_c   1.000
_cell.angle_alpha   90.00
_cell.angle_beta   90.00
_cell.angle_gamma   90.00
#
_symmetry.space_group_name_H-M   'P 1'
#
loop_
_entity.id
_entity.type
_entity.pdbx_description
1 polymer ?
#
loop_
_entity_poly.entity_id
_entity_poly.type
_entity_poly.pdbx_seq_one_letter_code
_entity_poly.pdbx_strand_id
1 'polypeptide(L)'
;MRLYAVKTRLVKVGDKLVDVILEALKKQNIPLENNDILVLTSKIVAYAEGRLVKLSEVKPSEKAKELAEKFSLQPELAELLLHEAEKVYGGVEKAVLTLKNGVLTANAGIDNKNAPIGYVALWPQNAKEAAKQIREEIKRKTGKVVAVLIIDSGLAPLRKGTVGVALAVAGFKPVEDYRGRKDLYGKQLFITQHAVADNLASAAHMMMGEAAEKIPAILIKDAPVDFDEGSYGSAEMEMPIRECIFMSTFLSDAGNSKRVKGLRSSEP
;
A
#
# COMPACT_ATOMS: atom_id res chain seq x y z
N MET A 1 4.58 -13.72 17.32
CA MET A 1 4.55 -12.39 16.69
C MET A 1 3.86 -11.41 17.63
N ARG A 2 4.44 -10.23 17.90
CA ARG A 2 3.90 -9.17 18.77
C ARG A 2 3.96 -7.84 18.00
N LEU A 3 2.91 -7.03 18.08
CA LEU A 3 2.79 -5.76 17.39
C LEU A 3 2.73 -4.62 18.41
N TYR A 4 3.51 -3.58 18.20
CA TYR A 4 3.57 -2.40 19.05
C TYR A 4 3.21 -1.17 18.24
N ALA A 5 2.14 -0.48 18.66
CA ALA A 5 1.73 0.77 18.04
C ALA A 5 2.71 1.90 18.39
N VAL A 6 3.28 2.55 17.40
CA VAL A 6 4.23 3.65 17.58
C VAL A 6 3.54 4.97 17.29
N LYS A 7 3.06 5.65 18.34
CA LYS A 7 2.47 6.98 18.24
C LYS A 7 3.55 8.01 18.01
N THR A 8 3.40 8.83 16.98
CA THR A 8 4.33 9.92 16.69
C THR A 8 3.68 11.29 16.87
N ARG A 9 4.48 12.34 16.95
CA ARG A 9 3.99 13.67 16.60
C ARG A 9 3.59 13.69 15.11
N LEU A 10 2.88 14.73 14.69
CA LEU A 10 2.62 14.91 13.27
C LEU A 10 3.95 15.04 12.52
N VAL A 11 4.12 14.21 11.50
CA VAL A 11 5.25 14.29 10.56
C VAL A 11 4.98 15.45 9.61
N LYS A 12 5.99 16.28 9.38
CA LYS A 12 5.94 17.45 8.49
C LYS A 12 6.89 17.27 7.32
N VAL A 13 6.66 18.01 6.27
CA VAL A 13 7.61 18.12 5.15
C VAL A 13 8.98 18.54 5.67
N GLY A 14 10.03 17.83 5.24
CA GLY A 14 11.41 18.08 5.67
C GLY A 14 11.81 17.45 7.01
N ASP A 15 10.90 16.77 7.70
CA ASP A 15 11.26 15.99 8.90
C ASP A 15 12.20 14.83 8.53
N LYS A 16 13.19 14.59 9.37
CA LYS A 16 14.02 13.38 9.31
C LYS A 16 13.20 12.22 9.90
N LEU A 17 12.52 11.47 9.04
CA LEU A 17 11.53 10.47 9.43
C LEU A 17 12.07 9.45 10.44
N VAL A 18 13.29 8.95 10.23
CA VAL A 18 13.91 7.99 11.15
C VAL A 18 14.09 8.58 12.54
N ASP A 19 14.47 9.86 12.66
CA ASP A 19 14.61 10.51 13.97
C ASP A 19 13.27 10.61 14.69
N VAL A 20 12.19 10.96 13.97
CA VAL A 20 10.84 11.00 14.54
C VAL A 20 10.41 9.63 15.08
N ILE A 21 10.69 8.57 14.33
CA ILE A 21 10.35 7.20 14.73
C ILE A 21 11.18 6.75 15.95
N LEU A 22 12.50 6.94 15.91
CA LEU A 22 13.38 6.54 17.02
C LEU A 22 13.06 7.31 18.32
N GLU A 23 12.73 8.60 18.20
CA GLU A 23 12.25 9.40 19.34
C GLU A 23 10.94 8.86 19.90
N ALA A 24 9.99 8.49 19.02
CA ALA A 24 8.71 7.94 19.42
C ALA A 24 8.86 6.58 20.11
N LEU A 25 9.70 5.69 19.60
CA LEU A 25 10.02 4.40 20.22
C LEU A 25 10.62 4.59 21.62
N LYS A 26 11.60 5.50 21.75
CA LYS A 26 12.23 5.83 23.03
C LYS A 26 11.22 6.37 24.05
N LYS A 27 10.36 7.32 23.67
CA LYS A 27 9.33 7.92 24.53
C LYS A 27 8.30 6.90 25.04
N GLN A 28 8.05 5.86 24.26
CA GLN A 28 7.09 4.82 24.59
C GLN A 28 7.71 3.57 25.21
N ASN A 29 9.03 3.60 25.50
CA ASN A 29 9.79 2.49 26.05
C ASN A 29 9.64 1.20 25.21
N ILE A 30 9.61 1.34 23.88
CA ILE A 30 9.57 0.21 22.94
C ILE A 30 11.00 -0.02 22.44
N PRO A 31 11.69 -1.10 22.91
CA PRO A 31 13.05 -1.37 22.49
C PRO A 31 13.08 -1.85 21.04
N LEU A 32 14.02 -1.28 20.26
CA LEU A 32 14.32 -1.73 18.91
C LEU A 32 15.41 -2.81 18.96
N GLU A 33 15.16 -3.95 18.31
CA GLU A 33 16.05 -5.11 18.31
C GLU A 33 16.37 -5.56 16.89
N ASN A 34 17.38 -6.41 16.74
CA ASN A 34 17.64 -7.04 15.43
C ASN A 34 16.48 -7.94 15.04
N ASN A 35 16.18 -7.99 13.74
CA ASN A 35 15.08 -8.75 13.16
C ASN A 35 13.68 -8.25 13.57
N ASP A 36 13.57 -7.04 14.13
CA ASP A 36 12.29 -6.36 14.18
C ASP A 36 11.87 -5.89 12.79
N ILE A 37 10.57 -5.77 12.54
CA ILE A 37 10.03 -5.18 11.32
C ILE A 37 9.36 -3.85 11.68
N LEU A 38 9.88 -2.75 11.11
CA LEU A 38 9.24 -1.44 11.20
C LEU A 38 8.28 -1.27 10.03
N VAL A 39 6.97 -1.25 10.31
CA VAL A 39 5.94 -0.98 9.33
C VAL A 39 5.59 0.51 9.36
N LEU A 40 5.57 1.15 8.20
CA LEU A 40 5.29 2.59 8.04
C LEU A 40 4.16 2.80 7.04
N THR A 41 3.27 3.77 7.32
CA THR A 41 2.30 4.18 6.30
C THR A 41 3.00 4.91 5.17
N SER A 42 2.56 4.70 3.93
CA SER A 42 3.01 5.43 2.74
C SER A 42 2.96 6.94 2.95
N LYS A 43 1.92 7.41 3.65
CA LYS A 43 1.66 8.82 3.93
C LYS A 43 2.80 9.52 4.66
N ILE A 44 3.33 8.95 5.76
CA ILE A 44 4.42 9.63 6.49
C ILE A 44 5.73 9.63 5.72
N VAL A 45 5.97 8.61 4.90
CA VAL A 45 7.12 8.57 3.99
C VAL A 45 6.96 9.67 2.93
N ALA A 46 5.79 9.75 2.30
CA ALA A 46 5.47 10.80 1.33
C ALA A 46 5.60 12.22 1.92
N TYR A 47 5.16 12.42 3.17
CA TYR A 47 5.34 13.71 3.85
C TYR A 47 6.82 14.07 4.04
N ALA A 48 7.64 13.12 4.46
CA ALA A 48 9.07 13.34 4.61
C ALA A 48 9.75 13.67 3.27
N GLU A 49 9.28 13.08 2.17
CA GLU A 49 9.73 13.37 0.80
C GLU A 49 9.14 14.65 0.19
N GLY A 50 8.23 15.34 0.89
CA GLY A 50 7.54 16.53 0.35
C GLY A 50 6.52 16.22 -0.76
N ARG A 51 5.99 14.99 -0.83
CA ARG A 51 5.00 14.56 -1.82
C ARG A 51 3.58 15.04 -1.46
N LEU A 52 3.46 16.31 -1.08
CA LEU A 52 2.21 17.01 -0.84
C LEU A 52 1.93 17.97 -2.00
N VAL A 53 0.74 17.90 -2.56
CA VAL A 53 0.31 18.76 -3.65
C VAL A 53 -0.85 19.63 -3.21
N LYS A 54 -0.75 20.92 -3.47
CA LYS A 54 -1.83 21.88 -3.26
C LYS A 54 -2.76 21.87 -4.47
N LEU A 55 -4.01 21.47 -4.26
CA LEU A 55 -4.96 21.30 -5.35
C LEU A 55 -5.18 22.57 -6.16
N SER A 56 -5.21 23.74 -5.52
CA SER A 56 -5.40 25.04 -6.22
C SER A 56 -4.27 25.42 -7.20
N GLU A 57 -3.14 24.71 -7.19
CA GLU A 57 -2.01 24.92 -8.11
C GLU A 57 -2.06 23.97 -9.32
N VAL A 58 -2.97 22.97 -9.29
CA VAL A 58 -3.16 22.00 -10.37
C VAL A 58 -4.10 22.60 -11.42
N LYS A 59 -3.71 22.51 -12.69
CA LYS A 59 -4.54 22.96 -13.82
C LYS A 59 -5.16 21.76 -14.51
N PRO A 60 -6.48 21.56 -14.37
CA PRO A 60 -7.15 20.40 -14.96
C PRO A 60 -7.21 20.47 -16.50
N SER A 61 -6.83 19.39 -17.16
CA SER A 61 -7.06 19.16 -18.59
C SER A 61 -8.54 18.84 -18.88
N GLU A 62 -8.96 18.89 -20.14
CA GLU A 62 -10.31 18.48 -20.53
C GLU A 62 -10.59 17.02 -20.16
N LYS A 63 -9.62 16.13 -20.36
CA LYS A 63 -9.72 14.73 -19.95
C LYS A 63 -9.94 14.56 -18.43
N ALA A 64 -9.31 15.39 -17.63
CA ALA A 64 -9.51 15.40 -16.18
C ALA A 64 -10.90 15.90 -15.79
N LYS A 65 -11.44 16.91 -16.50
CA LYS A 65 -12.81 17.41 -16.29
C LYS A 65 -13.86 16.35 -16.64
N GLU A 66 -13.70 15.65 -17.77
CA GLU A 66 -14.56 14.53 -18.16
C GLU A 66 -14.54 13.40 -17.12
N LEU A 67 -13.34 13.04 -16.63
CA LEU A 67 -13.18 12.03 -15.59
C LEU A 67 -13.81 12.47 -14.26
N ALA A 68 -13.63 13.74 -13.90
CA ALA A 68 -14.19 14.33 -12.70
C ALA A 68 -15.73 14.33 -12.73
N GLU A 69 -16.34 14.74 -13.84
CA GLU A 69 -17.80 14.70 -14.03
C GLU A 69 -18.32 13.27 -13.91
N LYS A 70 -17.70 12.33 -14.61
CA LYS A 70 -18.11 10.91 -14.64
C LYS A 70 -18.11 10.25 -13.26
N PHE A 71 -17.18 10.60 -12.38
CA PHE A 71 -17.01 9.95 -11.09
C PHE A 71 -17.20 10.89 -9.88
N SER A 72 -17.75 12.08 -10.10
CA SER A 72 -17.99 13.09 -9.04
C SER A 72 -16.71 13.42 -8.23
N LEU A 73 -15.59 13.62 -8.93
CA LEU A 73 -14.32 14.05 -8.36
C LEU A 73 -14.11 15.56 -8.54
N GLN A 74 -13.17 16.13 -7.79
CA GLN A 74 -12.64 17.45 -8.11
C GLN A 74 -11.77 17.37 -9.37
N PRO A 75 -11.88 18.29 -10.35
CA PRO A 75 -11.08 18.25 -11.57
C PRO A 75 -9.57 18.22 -11.34
N GLU A 76 -9.09 18.94 -10.34
CA GLU A 76 -7.68 18.97 -9.93
C GLU A 76 -7.21 17.60 -9.40
N LEU A 77 -8.05 16.91 -8.64
CA LEU A 77 -7.76 15.55 -8.18
C LEU A 77 -7.74 14.57 -9.34
N ALA A 78 -8.67 14.70 -10.29
CA ALA A 78 -8.71 13.87 -11.49
C ALA A 78 -7.48 14.08 -12.37
N GLU A 79 -6.95 15.31 -12.47
CA GLU A 79 -5.69 15.58 -13.17
C GLU A 79 -4.52 14.85 -12.51
N LEU A 80 -4.36 14.99 -11.19
CA LEU A 80 -3.32 14.28 -10.45
C LEU A 80 -3.45 12.75 -10.61
N LEU A 81 -4.68 12.23 -10.56
CA LEU A 81 -4.94 10.81 -10.79
C LEU A 81 -4.46 10.36 -12.17
N LEU A 82 -4.73 11.14 -13.22
CA LEU A 82 -4.27 10.84 -14.59
C LEU A 82 -2.74 10.89 -14.72
N HIS A 83 -2.07 11.74 -13.94
CA HIS A 83 -0.60 11.81 -13.92
C HIS A 83 0.04 10.68 -13.12
N GLU A 84 -0.58 10.26 -12.03
CA GLU A 84 -0.01 9.28 -11.12
C GLU A 84 -0.34 7.83 -11.50
N ALA A 85 -1.45 7.60 -12.23
CA ALA A 85 -1.89 6.27 -12.63
C ALA A 85 -1.25 5.82 -13.95
N GLU A 86 -0.76 4.59 -13.99
CA GLU A 86 -0.34 3.92 -15.23
C GLU A 86 -1.56 3.58 -16.10
N LYS A 87 -2.67 3.21 -15.45
CA LYS A 87 -3.92 2.85 -16.12
C LYS A 87 -5.13 3.17 -15.25
N VAL A 88 -6.20 3.66 -15.89
CA VAL A 88 -7.52 3.88 -15.31
C VAL A 88 -8.47 2.82 -15.85
N TYR A 89 -9.07 2.02 -14.98
CA TYR A 89 -9.99 0.95 -15.37
C TYR A 89 -11.46 1.39 -15.33
N GLY A 90 -11.80 2.35 -14.52
CA GLY A 90 -13.16 2.81 -14.27
C GLY A 90 -13.40 3.02 -12.78
N GLY A 91 -14.64 3.08 -12.35
CA GLY A 91 -14.88 3.33 -10.95
C GLY A 91 -16.35 3.50 -10.59
N VAL A 92 -16.56 3.94 -9.38
CA VAL A 92 -17.85 4.36 -8.81
C VAL A 92 -17.74 5.81 -8.37
N GLU A 93 -18.83 6.40 -7.92
CA GLU A 93 -18.81 7.76 -7.38
C GLU A 93 -17.69 7.96 -6.34
N LYS A 94 -16.85 8.97 -6.56
CA LYS A 94 -15.69 9.36 -5.72
C LYS A 94 -14.55 8.34 -5.61
N ALA A 95 -14.60 7.21 -6.32
CA ALA A 95 -13.54 6.20 -6.27
C ALA A 95 -13.28 5.61 -7.66
N VAL A 96 -12.11 5.85 -8.21
CA VAL A 96 -11.67 5.37 -9.52
C VAL A 96 -10.61 4.29 -9.33
N LEU A 97 -10.85 3.11 -9.89
CA LEU A 97 -9.89 2.01 -9.89
C LEU A 97 -8.76 2.29 -10.88
N THR A 98 -7.57 2.26 -10.37
CA THR A 98 -6.34 2.56 -11.11
C THR A 98 -5.28 1.49 -10.89
N LEU A 99 -4.35 1.39 -11.83
CA LEU A 99 -3.09 0.68 -11.65
C LEU A 99 -1.99 1.71 -11.41
N LYS A 100 -1.20 1.51 -10.39
CA LYS A 100 0.01 2.31 -10.08
C LYS A 100 1.08 1.44 -9.48
N ASN A 101 2.25 1.44 -10.07
CA ASN A 101 3.39 0.61 -9.65
C ASN A 101 2.98 -0.86 -9.42
N GLY A 102 2.19 -1.46 -10.35
CA GLY A 102 1.73 -2.84 -10.23
C GLY A 102 0.63 -3.07 -9.18
N VAL A 103 0.17 -2.06 -8.45
CA VAL A 103 -0.88 -2.17 -7.42
C VAL A 103 -2.20 -1.62 -7.95
N LEU A 104 -3.28 -2.41 -7.83
CA LEU A 104 -4.64 -1.93 -8.05
C LEU A 104 -5.09 -1.14 -6.83
N THR A 105 -5.33 0.15 -7.02
CA THR A 105 -5.71 1.06 -5.93
C THR A 105 -6.76 2.06 -6.35
N ALA A 106 -7.48 2.63 -5.39
CA ALA A 106 -8.40 3.74 -5.65
C ALA A 106 -7.63 5.05 -5.85
N ASN A 107 -8.05 5.84 -6.85
CA ASN A 107 -7.57 7.20 -7.08
C ASN A 107 -6.04 7.32 -7.14
N ALA A 108 -5.35 6.32 -7.71
CA ALA A 108 -3.89 6.24 -7.79
C ALA A 108 -3.16 6.38 -6.44
N GLY A 109 -3.81 5.96 -5.34
CA GLY A 109 -3.27 6.10 -3.99
C GLY A 109 -3.20 7.55 -3.49
N ILE A 110 -3.84 8.48 -4.16
CA ILE A 110 -3.90 9.89 -3.72
C ILE A 110 -4.86 9.99 -2.54
N ASP A 111 -4.38 10.54 -1.43
CA ASP A 111 -5.15 10.64 -0.21
C ASP A 111 -5.25 12.09 0.29
N ASN A 112 -6.47 12.52 0.58
CA ASN A 112 -6.77 13.82 1.20
C ASN A 112 -7.04 13.72 2.71
N LYS A 113 -7.18 12.51 3.26
CA LYS A 113 -7.37 12.32 4.70
C LYS A 113 -6.08 12.65 5.45
N ASN A 114 -6.22 13.35 6.58
CA ASN A 114 -5.10 13.79 7.39
C ASN A 114 -4.03 14.61 6.61
N ALA A 115 -4.40 15.21 5.47
CA ALA A 115 -3.64 16.24 4.78
C ALA A 115 -4.14 17.64 5.20
N PRO A 116 -3.31 18.69 5.11
CA PRO A 116 -3.78 20.05 5.31
C PRO A 116 -4.93 20.40 4.36
N ILE A 117 -5.83 21.30 4.77
CA ILE A 117 -6.96 21.71 3.92
C ILE A 117 -6.45 22.21 2.58
N GLY A 118 -6.99 21.71 1.49
CA GLY A 118 -6.61 22.04 0.12
C GLY A 118 -5.38 21.31 -0.41
N TYR A 119 -4.81 20.39 0.36
CA TYR A 119 -3.69 19.54 -0.05
C TYR A 119 -4.10 18.07 -0.16
N VAL A 120 -3.35 17.33 -0.96
CA VAL A 120 -3.40 15.86 -1.04
C VAL A 120 -2.01 15.29 -0.90
N ALA A 121 -1.91 14.10 -0.32
CA ALA A 121 -0.67 13.32 -0.29
C ALA A 121 -0.66 12.33 -1.46
N LEU A 122 0.44 12.26 -2.17
CA LEU A 122 0.72 11.22 -3.16
C LEU A 122 1.45 10.05 -2.48
N TRP A 123 1.63 8.94 -3.19
CA TRP A 123 2.55 7.90 -2.72
C TRP A 123 4.00 8.38 -2.74
N PRO A 124 4.90 7.76 -1.96
CA PRO A 124 6.35 7.95 -2.10
C PRO A 124 6.77 7.77 -3.56
N GLN A 125 7.72 8.57 -4.00
CA GLN A 125 8.16 8.52 -5.41
C GLN A 125 8.75 7.17 -5.78
N ASN A 126 9.53 6.59 -4.86
CA ASN A 126 10.09 5.25 -4.98
C ASN A 126 10.05 4.57 -3.62
N ALA A 127 8.96 3.85 -3.34
CA ALA A 127 8.77 3.19 -2.05
C ALA A 127 9.86 2.15 -1.74
N LYS A 128 10.37 1.43 -2.77
CA LYS A 128 11.45 0.44 -2.62
C LYS A 128 12.74 1.09 -2.13
N GLU A 129 13.14 2.19 -2.76
CA GLU A 129 14.34 2.93 -2.37
C GLU A 129 14.15 3.59 -1.01
N ALA A 130 12.97 4.14 -0.71
CA ALA A 130 12.65 4.73 0.59
C ALA A 130 12.76 3.66 1.71
N ALA A 131 12.21 2.47 1.52
CA ALA A 131 12.32 1.38 2.51
C ALA A 131 13.78 1.00 2.77
N LYS A 132 14.59 0.90 1.71
CA LYS A 132 16.03 0.61 1.80
C LYS A 132 16.77 1.70 2.58
N GLN A 133 16.58 2.96 2.22
CA GLN A 133 17.25 4.10 2.87
C GLN A 133 16.87 4.22 4.35
N ILE A 134 15.59 4.03 4.68
CA ILE A 134 15.13 4.02 6.07
C ILE A 134 15.81 2.89 6.86
N ARG A 135 15.90 1.67 6.30
CA ARG A 135 16.58 0.53 6.91
C ARG A 135 18.06 0.83 7.18
N GLU A 136 18.76 1.36 6.18
CA GLU A 136 20.19 1.74 6.28
C GLU A 136 20.41 2.84 7.31
N GLU A 137 19.53 3.85 7.34
CA GLU A 137 19.62 4.94 8.30
C GLU A 137 19.40 4.46 9.74
N ILE A 138 18.43 3.57 9.97
CA ILE A 138 18.20 2.93 11.30
C ILE A 138 19.46 2.16 11.71
N LYS A 139 20.03 1.32 10.84
CA LYS A 139 21.26 0.58 11.11
C LYS A 139 22.42 1.52 11.49
N ARG A 140 22.59 2.60 10.72
CA ARG A 140 23.65 3.60 10.99
C ARG A 140 23.48 4.30 12.33
N LYS A 141 22.23 4.64 12.71
CA LYS A 141 21.97 5.39 13.97
C LYS A 141 21.92 4.52 15.21
N THR A 142 21.53 3.28 15.10
CA THR A 142 21.25 2.42 16.26
C THR A 142 22.14 1.18 16.35
N GLY A 143 22.84 0.82 15.27
CA GLY A 143 23.54 -0.46 15.13
C GLY A 143 22.60 -1.66 14.96
N LYS A 144 21.28 -1.47 14.94
CA LYS A 144 20.30 -2.54 14.81
C LYS A 144 19.98 -2.82 13.34
N VAL A 145 19.91 -4.09 12.98
CA VAL A 145 19.50 -4.56 11.67
C VAL A 145 18.03 -4.95 11.75
N VAL A 146 17.17 -4.09 11.21
CA VAL A 146 15.70 -4.29 11.16
C VAL A 146 15.25 -4.45 9.72
N ALA A 147 14.03 -4.96 9.53
CA ALA A 147 13.36 -4.85 8.25
C ALA A 147 12.40 -3.64 8.23
N VAL A 148 12.10 -3.14 7.04
CA VAL A 148 11.15 -2.03 6.82
C VAL A 148 10.09 -2.47 5.83
N LEU A 149 8.83 -2.21 6.17
CA LEU A 149 7.66 -2.47 5.33
C LEU A 149 6.88 -1.16 5.17
N ILE A 150 6.73 -0.67 3.94
CA ILE A 150 5.88 0.49 3.63
C ILE A 150 4.55 -0.02 3.12
N ILE A 151 3.46 0.47 3.73
CA ILE A 151 2.09 0.02 3.44
C ILE A 151 1.17 1.18 3.10
N ASP A 152 0.09 0.85 2.41
CA ASP A 152 -1.06 1.74 2.28
C ASP A 152 -2.37 0.97 2.52
N SER A 153 -3.49 1.69 2.61
CA SER A 153 -4.82 1.07 2.65
C SER A 153 -5.28 0.72 1.23
N GLY A 154 -5.73 -0.50 1.06
CA GLY A 154 -6.22 -1.04 -0.20
C GLY A 154 -7.64 -1.57 -0.07
N LEU A 155 -8.18 -2.04 -1.19
CA LEU A 155 -9.52 -2.63 -1.29
C LEU A 155 -9.42 -4.08 -1.78
N ALA A 156 -10.26 -4.96 -1.24
CA ALA A 156 -10.42 -6.31 -1.75
C ALA A 156 -11.75 -6.45 -2.51
N PRO A 157 -11.79 -7.14 -3.67
CA PRO A 157 -13.01 -7.33 -4.44
C PRO A 157 -14.14 -7.93 -3.61
N LEU A 158 -15.34 -7.34 -3.71
CA LEU A 158 -16.58 -7.78 -3.02
C LEU A 158 -16.47 -7.85 -1.47
N ARG A 159 -15.50 -7.15 -0.88
CA ARG A 159 -15.39 -7.02 0.59
C ARG A 159 -15.64 -5.58 1.00
N LYS A 160 -16.32 -5.41 2.13
CA LYS A 160 -16.48 -4.07 2.76
C LYS A 160 -15.24 -3.75 3.58
N GLY A 161 -14.80 -2.50 3.52
CA GLY A 161 -13.67 -1.99 4.30
C GLY A 161 -12.34 -2.01 3.56
N THR A 162 -11.33 -1.47 4.20
CA THR A 162 -9.96 -1.41 3.73
C THR A 162 -9.09 -2.48 4.38
N VAL A 163 -8.04 -2.87 3.71
CA VAL A 163 -6.99 -3.79 4.19
C VAL A 163 -5.63 -3.13 3.99
N GLY A 164 -4.64 -3.52 4.74
CA GLY A 164 -3.27 -3.07 4.48
C GLY A 164 -2.71 -3.78 3.25
N VAL A 165 -2.06 -3.01 2.37
CA VAL A 165 -1.37 -3.51 1.18
C VAL A 165 0.08 -3.07 1.22
N ALA A 166 1.00 -3.98 0.97
CA ALA A 166 2.43 -3.71 0.92
C ALA A 166 2.80 -2.95 -0.36
N LEU A 167 3.52 -1.85 -0.22
CA LEU A 167 4.08 -1.11 -1.36
C LEU A 167 5.56 -1.41 -1.56
N ALA A 168 6.31 -1.64 -0.48
CA ALA A 168 7.72 -2.00 -0.54
C ALA A 168 8.19 -2.67 0.75
N VAL A 169 9.19 -3.52 0.61
CA VAL A 169 9.85 -4.24 1.69
C VAL A 169 11.36 -4.08 1.58
N ALA A 170 12.05 -3.93 2.71
CA ALA A 170 13.49 -4.07 2.79
C ALA A 170 13.85 -4.96 3.99
N GLY A 171 14.58 -6.04 3.75
CA GLY A 171 15.11 -6.90 4.80
C GLY A 171 14.38 -8.21 5.06
N PHE A 172 13.35 -8.56 4.29
CA PHE A 172 12.74 -9.90 4.28
C PHE A 172 12.05 -10.18 2.95
N LYS A 173 11.83 -11.47 2.62
CA LYS A 173 11.13 -11.88 1.38
C LYS A 173 9.63 -11.59 1.48
N PRO A 174 9.05 -10.79 0.57
CA PRO A 174 7.64 -10.39 0.64
C PRO A 174 6.65 -11.50 0.32
N VAL A 175 7.08 -12.51 -0.44
CA VAL A 175 6.26 -13.65 -0.87
C VAL A 175 7.01 -14.94 -0.59
N GLU A 176 6.33 -15.90 0.02
CA GLU A 176 6.85 -17.24 0.22
C GLU A 176 6.22 -18.20 -0.80
N ASP A 177 7.06 -18.90 -1.58
CA ASP A 177 6.60 -19.83 -2.60
C ASP A 177 6.45 -21.24 -2.03
N TYR A 178 5.21 -21.73 -2.03
CA TYR A 178 4.86 -23.08 -1.59
C TYR A 178 4.75 -24.09 -2.74
N ARG A 179 4.89 -23.64 -3.98
CA ARG A 179 4.83 -24.51 -5.15
C ARG A 179 5.94 -25.56 -5.07
N GLY A 180 5.58 -26.83 -5.38
CA GLY A 180 6.48 -27.97 -5.22
C GLY A 180 6.51 -28.60 -3.84
N ARG A 181 6.06 -27.91 -2.78
CA ARG A 181 5.87 -28.51 -1.44
C ARG A 181 4.69 -29.49 -1.43
N LYS A 182 4.66 -30.37 -0.45
CA LYS A 182 3.57 -31.34 -0.28
C LYS A 182 2.61 -30.90 0.84
N ASP A 183 1.33 -31.16 0.66
CA ASP A 183 0.33 -31.01 1.71
C ASP A 183 0.42 -32.15 2.75
N LEU A 184 -0.49 -32.16 3.75
CA LEU A 184 -0.54 -33.16 4.80
C LEU A 184 -0.78 -34.60 4.29
N TYR A 185 -1.31 -34.73 3.08
CA TYR A 185 -1.60 -36.04 2.43
C TYR A 185 -0.56 -36.38 1.35
N GLY A 186 0.53 -35.64 1.26
CA GLY A 186 1.60 -35.84 0.29
C GLY A 186 1.31 -35.32 -1.12
N LYS A 187 0.20 -34.60 -1.35
CA LYS A 187 -0.13 -33.99 -2.64
C LYS A 187 0.71 -32.74 -2.87
N GLN A 188 1.29 -32.62 -4.05
CA GLN A 188 2.08 -31.46 -4.43
C GLN A 188 1.23 -30.20 -4.62
N LEU A 189 1.70 -29.06 -4.09
CA LEU A 189 1.11 -27.75 -4.30
C LEU A 189 1.62 -27.17 -5.62
N PHE A 190 0.73 -26.66 -6.46
CA PHE A 190 1.08 -26.16 -7.81
C PHE A 190 0.98 -24.65 -7.96
N ILE A 191 0.09 -23.99 -7.21
CA ILE A 191 -0.21 -22.57 -7.39
C ILE A 191 -0.04 -21.74 -6.10
N THR A 192 0.15 -22.39 -4.96
CA THR A 192 0.10 -21.72 -3.66
C THR A 192 1.33 -20.85 -3.43
N GLN A 193 1.11 -19.57 -3.23
CA GLN A 193 2.08 -18.58 -2.76
C GLN A 193 1.49 -17.84 -1.57
N HIS A 194 2.31 -17.47 -0.61
CA HIS A 194 1.89 -16.80 0.61
C HIS A 194 2.34 -15.34 0.57
N ALA A 195 1.40 -14.41 0.55
CA ALA A 195 1.65 -12.98 0.51
C ALA A 195 2.05 -12.48 1.92
N VAL A 196 3.28 -12.76 2.33
CA VAL A 196 3.80 -12.47 3.67
C VAL A 196 3.73 -10.98 3.98
N ALA A 197 4.17 -10.14 3.04
CA ALA A 197 4.18 -8.69 3.23
C ALA A 197 2.76 -8.12 3.40
N ASP A 198 1.77 -8.57 2.58
CA ASP A 198 0.39 -8.09 2.68
C ASP A 198 -0.30 -8.58 3.96
N ASN A 199 0.03 -9.78 4.44
CA ASN A 199 -0.49 -10.26 5.72
C ASN A 199 0.02 -9.42 6.89
N LEU A 200 1.31 -9.06 6.90
CA LEU A 200 1.90 -8.16 7.90
C LEU A 200 1.35 -6.74 7.74
N ALA A 201 1.16 -6.27 6.51
CA ALA A 201 0.56 -4.99 6.20
C ALA A 201 -0.86 -4.90 6.78
N SER A 202 -1.69 -5.92 6.57
CA SER A 202 -3.07 -5.97 7.08
C SER A 202 -3.11 -6.02 8.61
N ALA A 203 -2.21 -6.79 9.25
CA ALA A 203 -2.12 -6.84 10.70
C ALA A 203 -1.70 -5.48 11.30
N ALA A 204 -0.73 -4.81 10.69
CA ALA A 204 -0.28 -3.49 11.11
C ALA A 204 -1.36 -2.41 10.87
N HIS A 205 -2.01 -2.43 9.71
CA HIS A 205 -3.06 -1.51 9.33
C HIS A 205 -4.23 -1.51 10.33
N MET A 206 -4.64 -2.69 10.81
CA MET A 206 -5.69 -2.81 11.82
C MET A 206 -5.37 -2.05 13.11
N MET A 207 -4.09 -1.93 13.49
CA MET A 207 -3.66 -1.17 14.67
C MET A 207 -3.41 0.31 14.37
N MET A 208 -3.09 0.66 13.12
CA MET A 208 -2.88 2.05 12.70
C MET A 208 -4.18 2.84 12.70
N GLY A 209 -5.30 2.19 12.33
CA GLY A 209 -6.60 2.83 12.16
C GLY A 209 -6.70 3.66 10.88
N GLU A 210 -7.85 4.29 10.68
CA GLU A 210 -8.20 5.04 9.46
C GLU A 210 -8.53 6.52 9.72
N ALA A 211 -8.45 6.96 10.97
CA ALA A 211 -8.88 8.29 11.35
C ALA A 211 -7.75 9.12 12.01
N ALA A 212 -7.89 9.48 13.28
CA ALA A 212 -7.00 10.41 13.97
C ALA A 212 -6.16 9.74 15.08
N GLU A 213 -5.86 8.46 14.93
CA GLU A 213 -5.18 7.63 15.93
C GLU A 213 -3.73 8.07 16.19
N LYS A 214 -3.12 8.74 15.23
CA LYS A 214 -1.71 9.17 15.24
C LYS A 214 -0.73 8.01 15.42
N ILE A 215 -1.04 6.86 14.82
CA ILE A 215 -0.22 5.65 14.83
C ILE A 215 0.26 5.36 13.39
N PRO A 216 1.22 6.12 12.86
CA PRO A 216 1.67 5.93 11.49
C PRO A 216 2.73 4.83 11.36
N ALA A 217 3.13 4.22 12.45
CA ALA A 217 4.14 3.16 12.47
C ALA A 217 3.78 2.05 13.44
N ILE A 218 4.14 0.81 13.09
CA ILE A 218 4.04 -0.37 13.94
C ILE A 218 5.41 -1.04 13.99
N LEU A 219 5.85 -1.44 15.17
CA LEU A 219 6.99 -2.32 15.33
C LEU A 219 6.50 -3.74 15.55
N ILE A 220 6.90 -4.66 14.67
CA ILE A 220 6.56 -6.08 14.77
C ILE A 220 7.78 -6.85 15.25
N LYS A 221 7.60 -7.63 16.31
CA LYS A 221 8.61 -8.53 16.87
C LYS A 221 8.23 -9.99 16.64
N ASP A 222 9.23 -10.84 16.53
CA ASP A 222 9.07 -12.30 16.38
C ASP A 222 8.16 -12.66 15.20
N ALA A 223 8.31 -11.95 14.07
CA ALA A 223 7.59 -12.28 12.85
C ALA A 223 8.18 -13.54 12.20
N PRO A 224 7.34 -14.51 11.79
CA PRO A 224 7.80 -15.73 11.13
C PRO A 224 8.07 -15.46 9.64
N VAL A 225 9.13 -14.74 9.34
CA VAL A 225 9.52 -14.36 7.97
C VAL A 225 10.94 -14.76 7.64
N ASP A 226 11.23 -14.95 6.36
CA ASP A 226 12.59 -15.16 5.86
C ASP A 226 13.30 -13.81 5.72
N PHE A 227 14.10 -13.44 6.74
CA PHE A 227 14.93 -12.23 6.69
C PHE A 227 16.05 -12.38 5.67
N ASP A 228 16.33 -11.30 4.94
CA ASP A 228 17.44 -11.20 3.99
C ASP A 228 17.98 -9.76 3.89
N GLU A 229 18.91 -9.53 2.95
CA GLU A 229 19.44 -8.19 2.69
C GLU A 229 18.76 -7.52 1.48
N GLY A 230 17.72 -8.13 0.90
CA GLY A 230 17.02 -7.64 -0.27
C GLY A 230 16.15 -6.42 -0.01
N SER A 231 15.84 -5.72 -1.09
CA SER A 231 14.81 -4.68 -1.13
C SER A 231 13.88 -4.97 -2.29
N TYR A 232 12.60 -4.94 -2.02
CA TYR A 232 11.53 -5.39 -2.90
C TYR A 232 10.50 -4.26 -3.06
N GLY A 233 10.09 -3.99 -4.28
CA GLY A 233 8.97 -3.11 -4.58
C GLY A 233 7.73 -3.91 -4.95
N SER A 234 6.74 -3.22 -5.49
CA SER A 234 5.53 -3.88 -5.97
C SER A 234 5.81 -4.88 -7.10
N ALA A 235 6.79 -4.63 -7.96
CA ALA A 235 7.13 -5.54 -9.07
C ALA A 235 7.47 -6.97 -8.62
N GLU A 236 8.07 -7.13 -7.44
CA GLU A 236 8.40 -8.45 -6.87
C GLU A 236 7.21 -9.12 -6.15
N MET A 237 6.12 -8.37 -5.93
CA MET A 237 4.86 -8.84 -5.32
C MET A 237 3.73 -8.92 -6.34
N GLU A 238 3.92 -8.32 -7.50
CA GLU A 238 2.93 -8.21 -8.58
C GLU A 238 2.67 -9.58 -9.24
N MET A 239 1.40 -9.83 -9.54
CA MET A 239 0.98 -10.93 -10.41
C MET A 239 0.67 -10.37 -11.80
N PRO A 240 1.16 -10.98 -12.89
CA PRO A 240 0.78 -10.56 -14.23
C PRO A 240 -0.75 -10.49 -14.41
N ILE A 241 -1.24 -9.44 -15.05
CA ILE A 241 -2.68 -9.20 -15.24
C ILE A 241 -3.41 -10.44 -15.80
N ARG A 242 -2.79 -11.15 -16.75
CA ARG A 242 -3.32 -12.38 -17.38
C ARG A 242 -3.43 -13.58 -16.42
N GLU A 243 -2.68 -13.57 -15.33
CA GLU A 243 -2.62 -14.64 -14.32
C GLU A 243 -3.50 -14.29 -13.10
N CYS A 244 -3.88 -13.01 -12.97
CA CYS A 244 -4.77 -12.57 -11.90
C CYS A 244 -6.21 -12.99 -12.21
N ILE A 245 -6.80 -13.83 -11.36
CA ILE A 245 -8.16 -14.34 -11.55
C ILE A 245 -9.21 -13.23 -11.70
N PHE A 246 -9.05 -12.11 -10.99
CA PHE A 246 -9.98 -10.99 -11.10
C PHE A 246 -9.77 -10.23 -12.41
N MET A 247 -8.54 -9.84 -12.71
CA MET A 247 -8.26 -8.99 -13.87
C MET A 247 -8.41 -9.73 -15.20
N SER A 248 -7.98 -10.98 -15.28
CA SER A 248 -8.14 -11.78 -16.49
C SER A 248 -9.61 -12.01 -16.83
N THR A 249 -10.46 -12.26 -15.82
CA THR A 249 -11.90 -12.44 -16.01
C THR A 249 -12.59 -11.15 -16.45
N PHE A 250 -12.36 -10.03 -15.74
CA PHE A 250 -13.02 -8.76 -16.06
C PHE A 250 -12.59 -8.18 -17.41
N LEU A 251 -11.34 -8.38 -17.82
CA LEU A 251 -10.87 -7.90 -19.13
C LEU A 251 -11.32 -8.77 -20.29
N SER A 252 -11.51 -10.08 -20.09
CA SER A 252 -12.07 -10.96 -21.11
C SER A 252 -13.54 -10.65 -21.39
N ASP A 253 -14.34 -10.33 -20.36
CA ASP A 253 -15.74 -9.97 -20.49
C ASP A 253 -15.96 -8.58 -21.13
N ALA A 254 -15.04 -7.64 -20.91
CA ALA A 254 -15.09 -6.32 -21.59
C ALA A 254 -14.96 -6.42 -23.10
N GLY A 255 -14.29 -7.48 -23.63
CA GLY A 255 -14.23 -7.81 -25.05
C GLY A 255 -15.47 -8.56 -25.58
N ASN A 256 -16.30 -9.12 -24.69
CA ASN A 256 -17.44 -9.98 -25.03
C ASN A 256 -18.79 -9.43 -24.50
N SER A 257 -19.04 -8.13 -24.66
CA SER A 257 -20.28 -7.47 -24.17
C SER A 257 -21.62 -8.02 -24.74
N LYS A 258 -21.60 -9.17 -25.40
CA LYS A 258 -22.78 -9.84 -25.98
C LYS A 258 -23.26 -11.10 -25.18
N ARG A 259 -22.60 -11.52 -24.10
CA ARG A 259 -22.94 -12.81 -23.45
C ARG A 259 -23.55 -12.77 -22.05
N VAL A 260 -23.73 -11.61 -21.42
CA VAL A 260 -24.36 -11.55 -20.07
C VAL A 260 -25.79 -11.05 -20.16
N LYS A 261 -26.65 -11.71 -20.95
CA LYS A 261 -28.11 -11.50 -20.92
C LYS A 261 -28.89 -12.70 -20.34
N GLY A 262 -28.22 -13.64 -19.67
CA GLY A 262 -28.83 -14.92 -19.25
C GLY A 262 -28.92 -15.24 -17.77
N LEU A 263 -28.56 -14.33 -16.85
CA LEU A 263 -28.61 -14.59 -15.40
C LEU A 263 -29.40 -13.53 -14.64
N ARG A 264 -30.65 -13.32 -15.04
CA ARG A 264 -31.68 -12.71 -14.20
C ARG A 264 -32.96 -13.49 -14.42
N SER A 265 -33.28 -14.35 -13.47
CA SER A 265 -34.64 -14.68 -13.01
C SER A 265 -34.59 -15.99 -12.21
N SER A 266 -34.57 -15.89 -10.91
CA SER A 266 -35.33 -16.72 -9.99
C SER A 266 -35.06 -16.23 -8.56
N GLU A 267 -35.81 -15.23 -8.16
CA GLU A 267 -36.24 -15.13 -6.76
C GLU A 267 -37.59 -15.82 -6.65
N PRO A 268 -37.84 -16.48 -5.52
CA PRO A 268 -39.11 -16.28 -4.84
C PRO A 268 -38.95 -15.31 -3.69
#